data_4835cb4689875c4d51e723bfd7953bba
#
_entry.id   4835cb4689875c4d51e723bfd7953bba
#
_cell.length_a   1.000
_cell.length_b   1.000
_cell.length_c   1.000
_cell.angle_alpha   90.00
_cell.angle_beta   90.00
_cell.angle_gamma   90.00
#
_symmetry.space_group_name_H-M   'P 1'
#
loop_
_entity.id
_entity.type
_entity.pdbx_description
1 polymer ?
#
loop_
_entity_poly.entity_id
_entity_poly.type
_entity_poly.pdbx_seq_one_letter_code
_entity_poly.pdbx_strand_id
1 'polypeptide(L)'
;MKAHLDAMGIKTAMDLAKADPWTLRKKFSVVIEKTARELSGTSCLELDEPNPPKQEICCSRAFGQRLTELPAIQEAVATYMMRASEKLRAQHSLCKKVRVGIRTGMFNASEAQYANSVVVDLPYPTDDVRILTKAATKAVERVYRQGYRYSKAEVMLLNLCQPGEYTDDLFARTQPTDSTKVMSVLDEINNRWGRGTLRVASVPTSPEWAMRRSLMSQSYTTKLDQLWQVRS
;
A
#
# COMPACT_ATOMS: atom_id res chain seq x y z
N MET A 1 14.61 -20.51 -8.12
CA MET A 1 13.55 -20.98 -9.06
C MET A 1 14.08 -21.12 -10.48
N LYS A 2 14.61 -20.06 -11.12
CA LYS A 2 15.12 -20.12 -12.52
C LYS A 2 16.07 -21.31 -12.75
N ALA A 3 17.14 -21.43 -11.96
CA ALA A 3 18.12 -22.51 -12.10
C ALA A 3 17.51 -23.94 -12.03
N HIS A 4 16.47 -24.14 -11.20
CA HIS A 4 15.79 -25.43 -11.12
C HIS A 4 14.91 -25.71 -12.35
N LEU A 5 14.27 -24.69 -12.92
CA LEU A 5 13.52 -24.82 -14.16
C LEU A 5 14.46 -25.08 -15.35
N ASP A 6 15.60 -24.39 -15.42
CA ASP A 6 16.63 -24.59 -16.43
C ASP A 6 17.19 -26.04 -16.39
N ALA A 7 17.41 -26.59 -15.15
CA ALA A 7 17.84 -27.98 -14.96
C ALA A 7 16.80 -29.02 -15.43
N MET A 8 15.53 -28.63 -15.52
CA MET A 8 14.45 -29.45 -16.07
C MET A 8 14.24 -29.23 -17.57
N GLY A 9 15.07 -28.41 -18.22
CA GLY A 9 14.91 -28.06 -19.64
C GLY A 9 13.84 -27.00 -19.91
N ILE A 10 13.24 -26.40 -18.87
CA ILE A 10 12.19 -25.40 -18.98
C ILE A 10 12.84 -24.01 -19.04
N LYS A 11 12.98 -23.45 -20.22
CA LYS A 11 13.65 -22.16 -20.47
C LYS A 11 12.70 -21.04 -20.89
N THR A 12 11.53 -21.40 -21.43
CA THR A 12 10.53 -20.47 -21.93
C THR A 12 9.17 -20.68 -21.29
N ALA A 13 8.26 -19.72 -21.45
CA ALA A 13 6.87 -19.86 -21.00
C ALA A 13 6.16 -21.01 -21.71
N MET A 14 6.51 -21.26 -23.00
CA MET A 14 5.95 -22.36 -23.76
C MET A 14 6.43 -23.72 -23.22
N ASP A 15 7.68 -23.84 -22.80
CA ASP A 15 8.19 -25.05 -22.16
C ASP A 15 7.45 -25.33 -20.85
N LEU A 16 7.18 -24.28 -20.08
CA LEU A 16 6.41 -24.38 -18.84
C LEU A 16 4.96 -24.80 -19.11
N ALA A 17 4.32 -24.26 -20.14
CA ALA A 17 2.97 -24.64 -20.56
C ALA A 17 2.85 -26.11 -20.96
N LYS A 18 3.90 -26.66 -21.58
CA LYS A 18 3.98 -28.07 -22.03
C LYS A 18 4.47 -29.03 -20.94
N ALA A 19 4.99 -28.51 -19.83
CA ALA A 19 5.50 -29.34 -18.75
C ALA A 19 4.37 -30.03 -17.98
N ASP A 20 4.63 -31.25 -17.45
CA ASP A 20 3.65 -31.97 -16.65
C ASP A 20 3.29 -31.20 -15.35
N PRO A 21 2.01 -30.82 -15.17
CA PRO A 21 1.58 -30.04 -14.02
C PRO A 21 1.83 -30.71 -12.67
N TRP A 22 1.69 -32.05 -12.60
CA TRP A 22 1.90 -32.80 -11.37
C TRP A 22 3.36 -32.81 -10.94
N THR A 23 4.28 -32.93 -11.87
CA THR A 23 5.72 -32.84 -11.63
C THR A 23 6.08 -31.43 -11.15
N LEU A 24 5.50 -30.39 -11.73
CA LEU A 24 5.69 -29.00 -11.28
C LEU A 24 5.18 -28.77 -9.87
N ARG A 25 3.98 -29.28 -9.57
CA ARG A 25 3.42 -29.21 -8.21
C ARG A 25 4.31 -29.88 -7.16
N LYS A 26 4.80 -31.08 -7.45
CA LYS A 26 5.64 -31.88 -6.56
C LYS A 26 7.01 -31.23 -6.32
N LYS A 27 7.62 -30.66 -7.35
CA LYS A 27 8.98 -30.09 -7.29
C LYS A 27 9.01 -28.63 -6.83
N PHE A 28 7.95 -27.89 -7.05
CA PHE A 28 7.88 -26.47 -6.73
C PHE A 28 6.68 -26.12 -5.81
N SER A 29 5.52 -25.86 -6.40
CA SER A 29 4.32 -25.48 -5.65
C SER A 29 3.06 -25.54 -6.52
N VAL A 30 1.90 -25.47 -5.86
CA VAL A 30 0.59 -25.31 -6.51
C VAL A 30 0.53 -24.06 -7.42
N VAL A 31 1.27 -23.01 -7.06
CA VAL A 31 1.28 -21.76 -7.86
C VAL A 31 1.89 -22.02 -9.23
N ILE A 32 3.03 -22.71 -9.32
CA ILE A 32 3.68 -23.03 -10.59
C ILE A 32 2.83 -23.99 -11.41
N GLU A 33 2.19 -24.97 -10.79
CA GLU A 33 1.23 -25.86 -11.46
C GLU A 33 0.09 -25.05 -12.10
N LYS A 34 -0.57 -24.17 -11.31
CA LYS A 34 -1.64 -23.31 -11.83
C LYS A 34 -1.16 -22.42 -12.98
N THR A 35 0.02 -21.80 -12.83
CA THR A 35 0.62 -20.98 -13.91
C THR A 35 0.81 -21.80 -15.18
N ALA A 36 1.32 -23.03 -15.10
CA ALA A 36 1.48 -23.90 -16.28
C ALA A 36 0.13 -24.23 -16.94
N ARG A 37 -0.90 -24.54 -16.14
CA ARG A 37 -2.26 -24.81 -16.65
C ARG A 37 -2.88 -23.58 -17.32
N GLU A 38 -2.71 -22.39 -16.73
CA GLU A 38 -3.20 -21.14 -17.31
C GLU A 38 -2.48 -20.79 -18.61
N LEU A 39 -1.18 -21.01 -18.69
CA LEU A 39 -0.41 -20.85 -19.93
C LEU A 39 -0.85 -21.85 -21.03
N SER A 40 -1.36 -23.01 -20.65
CA SER A 40 -1.93 -23.99 -21.60
C SER A 40 -3.42 -23.72 -21.93
N GLY A 41 -4.01 -22.62 -21.42
CA GLY A 41 -5.39 -22.21 -21.69
C GLY A 41 -6.44 -22.73 -20.71
N THR A 42 -6.03 -23.41 -19.63
CA THR A 42 -6.96 -23.88 -18.59
C THR A 42 -7.06 -22.85 -17.47
N SER A 43 -8.22 -22.20 -17.30
CA SER A 43 -8.45 -21.28 -16.17
C SER A 43 -8.38 -22.01 -14.84
N CYS A 44 -7.55 -21.51 -13.93
CA CYS A 44 -7.38 -22.05 -12.58
C CYS A 44 -7.92 -21.13 -11.49
N LEU A 45 -8.36 -19.93 -11.88
CA LEU A 45 -9.00 -18.96 -11.02
C LEU A 45 -10.36 -18.63 -11.61
N GLU A 46 -11.38 -18.66 -10.78
CA GLU A 46 -12.69 -18.15 -11.12
C GLU A 46 -12.70 -16.63 -11.00
N LEU A 47 -13.63 -15.98 -11.70
CA LEU A 47 -13.89 -14.56 -11.48
C LEU A 47 -14.56 -14.44 -10.10
N ASP A 48 -13.84 -13.86 -9.16
CA ASP A 48 -14.39 -13.58 -7.84
C ASP A 48 -15.57 -12.60 -7.99
N GLU A 49 -16.75 -13.01 -7.51
CA GLU A 49 -17.82 -12.09 -7.19
C GLU A 49 -17.37 -11.15 -6.06
N PRO A 50 -18.09 -10.06 -5.76
CA PRO A 50 -17.50 -8.85 -5.18
C PRO A 50 -16.39 -9.12 -4.17
N ASN A 51 -15.22 -8.54 -4.43
CA ASN A 51 -14.03 -8.74 -3.62
C ASN A 51 -14.34 -8.60 -2.11
N PRO A 52 -14.01 -9.58 -1.28
CA PRO A 52 -14.20 -9.47 0.15
C PRO A 52 -13.44 -8.25 0.71
N PRO A 53 -13.88 -7.68 1.84
CA PRO A 53 -13.16 -6.59 2.48
C PRO A 53 -11.69 -6.94 2.70
N LYS A 54 -10.80 -6.01 2.40
CA LYS A 54 -9.37 -6.21 2.60
C LYS A 54 -9.08 -6.45 4.06
N GLN A 55 -8.31 -7.47 4.36
CA GLN A 55 -7.85 -7.80 5.72
C GLN A 55 -6.71 -6.89 6.18
N GLU A 56 -5.98 -6.31 5.22
CA GLU A 56 -4.90 -5.36 5.45
C GLU A 56 -4.88 -4.28 4.36
N ILE A 57 -4.53 -3.06 4.72
CA ILE A 57 -4.41 -1.95 3.78
C ILE A 57 -2.99 -1.42 3.82
N CYS A 58 -2.26 -1.64 2.72
CA CYS A 58 -0.92 -1.12 2.56
C CYS A 58 -0.89 0.11 1.65
N CYS A 59 -0.14 1.12 2.03
CA CYS A 59 0.25 2.23 1.18
C CYS A 59 1.76 2.44 1.27
N SER A 60 2.45 2.19 0.16
CA SER A 60 3.90 2.33 0.08
C SER A 60 4.32 2.91 -1.26
N ARG A 61 5.32 3.80 -1.23
CA ARG A 61 5.88 4.43 -2.43
C ARG A 61 7.39 4.62 -2.28
N ALA A 62 8.09 4.50 -3.39
CA ALA A 62 9.45 4.98 -3.49
C ALA A 62 9.46 6.50 -3.56
N PHE A 63 10.47 7.11 -2.97
CA PHE A 63 10.70 8.55 -3.08
C PHE A 63 11.30 8.89 -4.45
N GLY A 64 11.00 10.07 -4.97
CA GLY A 64 11.60 10.59 -6.20
C GLY A 64 13.07 10.93 -6.06
N GLN A 65 13.51 11.16 -4.83
CA GLN A 65 14.89 11.36 -4.41
C GLN A 65 15.13 10.67 -3.07
N ARG A 66 16.40 10.43 -2.72
CA ARG A 66 16.75 9.86 -1.42
C ARG A 66 16.47 10.88 -0.31
N LEU A 67 15.81 10.42 0.75
CA LEU A 67 15.58 11.23 1.95
C LEU A 67 16.56 10.85 3.04
N THR A 68 17.12 11.86 3.71
CA THR A 68 18.04 11.72 4.83
C THR A 68 17.46 12.25 6.13
N GLU A 69 16.53 13.21 6.03
CA GLU A 69 16.00 13.93 7.18
C GLU A 69 14.68 13.33 7.66
N LEU A 70 14.56 13.18 8.98
CA LEU A 70 13.36 12.64 9.62
C LEU A 70 12.08 13.42 9.28
N PRO A 71 12.03 14.76 9.28
CA PRO A 71 10.82 15.50 8.97
C PRO A 71 10.24 15.17 7.59
N ALA A 72 11.08 15.06 6.57
CA ALA A 72 10.65 14.73 5.21
C ALA A 72 10.08 13.29 5.13
N ILE A 73 10.64 12.36 5.90
CA ILE A 73 10.11 10.99 6.01
C ILE A 73 8.77 10.97 6.76
N GLN A 74 8.62 11.79 7.81
CA GLN A 74 7.36 11.94 8.55
C GLN A 74 6.25 12.51 7.67
N GLU A 75 6.54 13.50 6.83
CA GLU A 75 5.59 14.03 5.84
C GLU A 75 5.15 12.95 4.83
N ALA A 76 6.09 12.14 4.35
CA ALA A 76 5.78 11.04 3.44
C ALA A 76 4.88 9.99 4.11
N VAL A 77 5.21 9.60 5.35
CA VAL A 77 4.42 8.66 6.15
C VAL A 77 3.03 9.22 6.44
N ALA A 78 2.89 10.50 6.78
CA ALA A 78 1.62 11.18 6.98
C ALA A 78 0.76 11.15 5.69
N THR A 79 1.38 11.42 4.55
CA THR A 79 0.70 11.37 3.25
C THR A 79 0.21 9.97 2.89
N TYR A 80 1.03 8.94 3.15
CA TYR A 80 0.63 7.55 2.89
C TYR A 80 -0.44 7.08 3.87
N MET A 81 -0.38 7.53 5.13
CA MET A 81 -1.40 7.22 6.12
C MET A 81 -2.74 7.86 5.76
N MET A 82 -2.76 9.10 5.28
CA MET A 82 -3.98 9.74 4.79
C MET A 82 -4.64 8.93 3.66
N ARG A 83 -3.84 8.41 2.72
CA ARG A 83 -4.34 7.56 1.63
C ARG A 83 -4.79 6.17 2.10
N ALA A 84 -4.12 5.60 3.09
CA ALA A 84 -4.51 4.33 3.68
C ALA A 84 -5.82 4.45 4.45
N SER A 85 -5.99 5.53 5.25
CA SER A 85 -7.22 5.81 6.01
C SER A 85 -8.43 6.10 5.11
N GLU A 86 -8.24 6.75 3.97
CA GLU A 86 -9.27 6.93 2.95
C GLU A 86 -9.81 5.58 2.43
N LYS A 87 -8.91 4.63 2.15
CA LYS A 87 -9.30 3.28 1.73
C LYS A 87 -9.96 2.48 2.85
N LEU A 88 -9.53 2.69 4.11
CA LEU A 88 -10.12 2.07 5.29
C LEU A 88 -11.57 2.49 5.45
N ARG A 89 -11.84 3.79 5.38
CA ARG A 89 -13.21 4.34 5.45
C ARG A 89 -14.07 3.93 4.26
N ALA A 90 -13.51 3.84 3.06
CA ALA A 90 -14.21 3.40 1.87
C ALA A 90 -14.76 1.96 1.96
N GLN A 91 -14.17 1.11 2.80
CA GLN A 91 -14.69 -0.22 3.12
C GLN A 91 -15.38 -0.30 4.49
N HIS A 92 -15.67 0.84 5.14
CA HIS A 92 -16.32 0.97 6.44
C HIS A 92 -15.63 0.20 7.57
N SER A 93 -14.30 0.06 7.51
CA SER A 93 -13.53 -0.70 8.50
C SER A 93 -12.80 0.22 9.48
N LEU A 94 -12.49 -0.33 10.65
CA LEU A 94 -11.65 0.28 11.68
C LEU A 94 -10.32 -0.48 11.75
N CYS A 95 -9.26 0.21 12.20
CA CYS A 95 -7.92 -0.34 12.34
C CYS A 95 -7.51 -0.40 13.81
N LYS A 96 -6.90 -1.52 14.24
CA LYS A 96 -6.38 -1.71 15.60
C LYS A 96 -4.87 -1.52 15.71
N LYS A 97 -4.13 -1.77 14.63
CA LYS A 97 -2.65 -1.70 14.62
C LYS A 97 -2.14 -1.04 13.35
N VAL A 98 -1.07 -0.28 13.49
CA VAL A 98 -0.38 0.37 12.38
C VAL A 98 1.05 -0.15 12.31
N ARG A 99 1.49 -0.61 11.15
CA ARG A 99 2.89 -0.88 10.86
C ARG A 99 3.46 0.26 10.01
N VAL A 100 4.62 0.75 10.41
CA VAL A 100 5.39 1.72 9.64
C VAL A 100 6.77 1.14 9.34
N GLY A 101 7.19 1.20 8.09
CA GLY A 101 8.49 0.71 7.65
C GLY A 101 9.20 1.71 6.75
N ILE A 102 10.52 1.77 6.86
CA ILE A 102 11.40 2.57 6.01
C ILE A 102 12.58 1.72 5.54
N ARG A 103 13.07 1.99 4.33
CA ARG A 103 14.23 1.28 3.79
C ARG A 103 15.05 2.12 2.81
N THR A 104 16.31 1.78 2.72
CA THR A 104 17.25 2.30 1.71
C THR A 104 17.13 1.55 0.38
N GLY A 105 17.96 1.87 -0.60
CA GLY A 105 18.01 1.16 -1.89
C GLY A 105 18.66 -0.21 -1.75
N MET A 106 17.85 -1.27 -1.61
CA MET A 106 18.33 -2.62 -1.34
C MET A 106 19.11 -3.27 -2.49
N PHE A 107 19.01 -2.71 -3.69
CA PHE A 107 19.71 -3.23 -4.89
C PHE A 107 20.94 -2.41 -5.28
N ASN A 108 21.22 -1.32 -4.57
CA ASN A 108 22.38 -0.48 -4.83
C ASN A 108 23.53 -0.88 -3.88
N ALA A 109 24.54 -1.55 -4.43
CA ALA A 109 25.70 -1.99 -3.65
C ALA A 109 26.58 -0.83 -3.12
N SER A 110 26.45 0.37 -3.69
CA SER A 110 27.20 1.56 -3.26
C SER A 110 26.55 2.32 -2.10
N GLU A 111 25.34 1.96 -1.70
CA GLU A 111 24.62 2.60 -0.59
C GLU A 111 24.54 1.65 0.62
N ALA A 112 24.75 2.20 1.81
CA ALA A 112 24.52 1.43 3.04
C ALA A 112 23.08 0.92 3.12
N GLN A 113 22.92 -0.39 3.29
CA GLN A 113 21.62 -1.03 3.34
C GLN A 113 21.03 -0.96 4.75
N TYR A 114 19.80 -0.51 4.83
CA TYR A 114 19.02 -0.48 6.06
C TYR A 114 17.54 -0.66 5.74
N ALA A 115 16.89 -1.55 6.45
CA ALA A 115 15.44 -1.73 6.42
C ALA A 115 14.96 -2.06 7.82
N ASN A 116 13.96 -1.33 8.29
CA ASN A 116 13.35 -1.61 9.59
C ASN A 116 11.87 -1.22 9.57
N SER A 117 11.09 -1.88 10.42
CA SER A 117 9.68 -1.56 10.60
C SER A 117 9.26 -1.77 12.05
N VAL A 118 8.22 -1.09 12.46
CA VAL A 118 7.62 -1.20 13.79
C VAL A 118 6.11 -1.29 13.67
N VAL A 119 5.51 -2.12 14.50
CA VAL A 119 4.06 -2.19 14.70
C VAL A 119 3.73 -1.46 15.99
N VAL A 120 2.70 -0.63 15.95
CA VAL A 120 2.15 0.08 17.11
C VAL A 120 0.67 -0.22 17.25
N ASP A 121 0.25 -0.48 18.48
CA ASP A 121 -1.16 -0.62 18.82
C ASP A 121 -1.80 0.76 18.92
N LEU A 122 -3.04 0.87 18.45
CA LEU A 122 -3.85 2.07 18.62
C LEU A 122 -4.61 1.99 19.95
N PRO A 123 -4.95 3.12 20.54
CA PRO A 123 -5.66 3.13 21.84
C PRO A 123 -7.05 2.49 21.77
N TYR A 124 -7.65 2.48 20.59
CA TYR A 124 -8.92 1.83 20.25
C TYR A 124 -9.02 1.64 18.72
N PRO A 125 -9.91 0.75 18.23
CA PRO A 125 -10.17 0.63 16.81
C PRO A 125 -10.67 1.96 16.23
N THR A 126 -10.01 2.46 15.18
CA THR A 126 -10.31 3.80 14.64
C THR A 126 -10.05 3.89 13.13
N ASP A 127 -10.80 4.78 12.48
CA ASP A 127 -10.59 5.22 11.11
C ASP A 127 -10.19 6.71 11.02
N ASP A 128 -10.03 7.35 12.19
CA ASP A 128 -9.67 8.76 12.30
C ASP A 128 -8.25 9.01 11.80
N VAL A 129 -8.14 9.72 10.66
CA VAL A 129 -6.86 10.03 10.03
C VAL A 129 -5.90 10.79 10.94
N ARG A 130 -6.41 11.59 11.88
CA ARG A 130 -5.59 12.38 12.83
C ARG A 130 -4.85 11.45 13.80
N ILE A 131 -5.56 10.44 14.32
CA ILE A 131 -5.00 9.46 15.26
C ILE A 131 -4.04 8.53 14.53
N LEU A 132 -4.45 8.01 13.37
CA LEU A 132 -3.64 7.14 12.54
C LEU A 132 -2.33 7.82 12.11
N THR A 133 -2.40 9.08 11.65
CA THR A 133 -1.23 9.86 11.23
C THR A 133 -0.31 10.16 12.41
N LYS A 134 -0.85 10.56 13.57
CA LYS A 134 -0.05 10.81 14.78
C LYS A 134 0.66 9.54 15.24
N ALA A 135 -0.01 8.39 15.22
CA ALA A 135 0.61 7.10 15.55
C ALA A 135 1.73 6.74 14.56
N ALA A 136 1.50 6.92 13.26
CA ALA A 136 2.46 6.59 12.22
C ALA A 136 3.71 7.49 12.23
N THR A 137 3.53 8.81 12.38
CA THR A 137 4.66 9.76 12.45
C THR A 137 5.52 9.54 13.70
N LYS A 138 4.90 9.20 14.84
CA LYS A 138 5.64 8.82 16.04
C LYS A 138 6.31 7.44 15.91
N ALA A 139 5.71 6.52 15.17
CA ALA A 139 6.27 5.20 14.94
C ALA A 139 7.54 5.26 14.08
N VAL A 140 7.60 6.14 13.07
CA VAL A 140 8.77 6.27 12.19
C VAL A 140 10.01 6.75 12.95
N GLU A 141 9.85 7.54 14.02
CA GLU A 141 10.95 7.97 14.88
C GLU A 141 11.73 6.80 15.49
N ARG A 142 11.03 5.69 15.81
CA ARG A 142 11.62 4.49 16.41
C ARG A 142 12.48 3.69 15.44
N VAL A 143 12.21 3.80 14.14
CA VAL A 143 12.92 3.04 13.11
C VAL A 143 13.87 3.90 12.30
N TYR A 144 13.79 5.22 12.43
CA TYR A 144 14.70 6.14 11.77
C TYR A 144 16.12 6.04 12.38
N ARG A 145 17.11 6.07 11.51
CA ARG A 145 18.53 6.20 11.86
C ARG A 145 19.16 7.27 10.98
N GLN A 146 19.87 8.20 11.59
CA GLN A 146 20.63 9.22 10.89
C GLN A 146 21.76 8.58 10.07
N GLY A 147 22.13 9.24 8.95
CA GLY A 147 23.23 8.79 8.08
C GLY A 147 22.83 7.83 6.96
N TYR A 148 21.58 7.35 6.92
CA TYR A 148 21.07 6.51 5.84
C TYR A 148 20.33 7.34 4.78
N ARG A 149 20.39 6.87 3.52
CA ARG A 149 19.71 7.46 2.36
C ARG A 149 18.46 6.65 2.04
N TYR A 150 17.33 7.02 2.61
CA TYR A 150 16.07 6.28 2.48
C TYR A 150 15.48 6.41 1.08
N SER A 151 15.03 5.30 0.53
CA SER A 151 14.43 5.20 -0.81
C SER A 151 12.93 4.97 -0.80
N LYS A 152 12.39 4.45 0.30
CA LYS A 152 10.99 4.05 0.39
C LYS A 152 10.50 4.11 1.82
N ALA A 153 9.25 4.54 1.99
CA ALA A 153 8.46 4.32 3.20
C ALA A 153 7.18 3.55 2.89
N GLU A 154 6.67 2.86 3.89
CA GLU A 154 5.40 2.16 3.83
C GLU A 154 4.62 2.33 5.12
N VAL A 155 3.31 2.37 5.01
CA VAL A 155 2.37 2.25 6.11
C VAL A 155 1.42 1.10 5.81
N MET A 156 1.06 0.35 6.83
CA MET A 156 0.12 -0.76 6.72
C MET A 156 -0.85 -0.73 7.90
N LEU A 157 -2.12 -0.77 7.59
CA LEU A 157 -3.20 -0.90 8.55
C LEU A 157 -3.48 -2.38 8.74
N LEU A 158 -3.43 -2.84 9.99
CA LEU A 158 -3.50 -4.23 10.38
C LEU A 158 -4.65 -4.46 11.38
N ASN A 159 -5.07 -5.71 11.50
CA ASN A 159 -6.14 -6.11 12.40
C ASN A 159 -7.39 -5.26 12.17
N LEU A 160 -7.83 -5.24 10.90
CA LEU A 160 -9.04 -4.52 10.51
C LEU A 160 -10.27 -5.25 11.09
N CYS A 161 -11.27 -4.47 11.51
CA CYS A 161 -12.55 -4.98 11.99
C CYS A 161 -13.69 -4.07 11.53
N GLN A 162 -14.90 -4.61 11.49
CA GLN A 162 -16.09 -3.82 11.20
C GLN A 162 -16.60 -3.14 12.48
N PRO A 163 -17.30 -2.00 12.37
CA PRO A 163 -18.01 -1.42 13.50
C PRO A 163 -18.95 -2.48 14.12
N GLY A 164 -18.85 -2.67 15.44
CA GLY A 164 -19.65 -3.65 16.18
C GLY A 164 -19.05 -5.07 16.27
N GLU A 165 -17.94 -5.36 15.57
CA GLU A 165 -17.24 -6.67 15.69
C GLU A 165 -16.27 -6.74 16.89
N TYR A 166 -16.20 -5.71 17.69
CA TYR A 166 -15.33 -5.71 18.87
C TYR A 166 -16.14 -5.33 20.10
N THR A 167 -15.82 -5.98 21.20
CA THR A 167 -16.41 -5.63 22.51
C THR A 167 -15.69 -4.40 23.03
N ASP A 168 -16.43 -3.34 23.28
CA ASP A 168 -15.90 -2.18 23.99
C ASP A 168 -15.56 -2.59 25.42
N ASP A 169 -14.32 -2.35 25.83
CA ASP A 169 -13.95 -2.41 27.24
C ASP A 169 -14.58 -1.22 27.93
N LEU A 170 -15.39 -1.48 28.97
CA LEU A 170 -16.07 -0.44 29.75
C LEU A 170 -15.14 0.63 30.34
N PHE A 171 -13.86 0.29 30.48
CA PHE A 171 -12.81 1.16 31.02
C PHE A 171 -11.87 1.73 29.94
N ALA A 172 -11.97 1.23 28.69
CA ALA A 172 -11.15 1.71 27.59
C ALA A 172 -11.75 2.99 26.98
N ARG A 173 -10.85 3.81 26.45
CA ARG A 173 -11.26 4.95 25.62
C ARG A 173 -11.80 4.43 24.29
N THR A 174 -12.99 4.90 23.93
CA THR A 174 -13.59 4.62 22.61
C THR A 174 -13.40 5.81 21.68
N GLN A 175 -13.61 5.60 20.39
CA GLN A 175 -13.58 6.69 19.41
C GLN A 175 -14.69 7.69 19.73
N PRO A 176 -14.40 9.01 19.85
CA PRO A 176 -15.43 10.02 20.03
C PRO A 176 -16.44 9.99 18.86
N THR A 177 -17.73 10.09 19.18
CA THR A 177 -18.82 10.10 18.17
C THR A 177 -18.66 11.18 17.11
N ASP A 178 -18.06 12.32 17.45
CA ASP A 178 -17.80 13.40 16.49
C ASP A 178 -16.65 13.10 15.52
N SER A 179 -15.76 12.15 15.83
CA SER A 179 -14.72 11.73 14.90
C SER A 179 -15.28 11.21 13.59
N THR A 180 -16.30 10.38 13.65
CA THR A 180 -16.97 9.82 12.46
C THR A 180 -17.56 10.92 11.57
N LYS A 181 -18.20 11.93 12.19
CA LYS A 181 -18.75 13.09 11.45
C LYS A 181 -17.63 13.89 10.77
N VAL A 182 -16.54 14.16 11.48
CA VAL A 182 -15.39 14.90 10.93
C VAL A 182 -14.77 14.14 9.76
N MET A 183 -14.63 12.80 9.87
CA MET A 183 -14.09 11.99 8.77
C MET A 183 -15.03 11.95 7.57
N SER A 184 -16.34 11.88 7.78
CA SER A 184 -17.34 11.94 6.71
C SER A 184 -17.28 13.26 5.94
N VAL A 185 -17.21 14.39 6.65
CA VAL A 185 -17.08 15.73 6.02
C VAL A 185 -15.75 15.85 5.26
N LEU A 186 -14.66 15.32 5.82
CA LEU A 186 -13.35 15.31 5.13
C LEU A 186 -13.44 14.55 3.81
N ASP A 187 -14.06 13.38 3.82
CA ASP A 187 -14.21 12.55 2.63
C ASP A 187 -15.17 13.21 1.61
N GLU A 188 -16.26 13.80 2.06
CA GLU A 188 -17.20 14.53 1.20
C GLU A 188 -16.52 15.72 0.48
N ILE A 189 -15.76 16.53 1.22
CA ILE A 189 -15.00 17.64 0.64
C ILE A 189 -14.01 17.13 -0.41
N ASN A 190 -13.24 16.08 -0.09
CA ASN A 190 -12.25 15.53 -1.01
C ASN A 190 -12.87 14.83 -2.23
N ASN A 191 -14.06 14.26 -2.09
CA ASN A 191 -14.79 13.68 -3.22
C ASN A 191 -15.38 14.76 -4.14
N ARG A 192 -15.87 15.88 -3.58
CA ARG A 192 -16.50 16.95 -4.33
C ARG A 192 -15.50 17.86 -5.06
N TRP A 193 -14.43 18.26 -4.37
CA TRP A 193 -13.46 19.24 -4.89
C TRP A 193 -12.10 18.65 -5.27
N GLY A 194 -11.96 17.35 -5.18
CA GLY A 194 -10.74 16.64 -5.53
C GLY A 194 -9.92 16.21 -4.30
N ARG A 195 -9.23 15.10 -4.49
CA ARG A 195 -8.43 14.48 -3.43
C ARG A 195 -7.34 15.39 -2.90
N GLY A 196 -7.28 15.59 -1.58
CA GLY A 196 -6.28 16.41 -0.91
C GLY A 196 -6.65 17.88 -0.78
N THR A 197 -7.87 18.28 -1.17
CA THR A 197 -8.42 19.62 -0.91
C THR A 197 -8.43 19.89 0.59
N LEU A 198 -8.99 18.99 1.38
CA LEU A 198 -8.88 19.01 2.84
C LEU A 198 -7.93 17.90 3.29
N ARG A 199 -6.95 18.24 4.12
CA ARG A 199 -5.92 17.33 4.62
C ARG A 199 -5.46 17.69 6.01
N VAL A 200 -4.83 16.76 6.72
CA VAL A 200 -4.14 17.04 7.98
C VAL A 200 -2.90 17.90 7.73
N ALA A 201 -2.57 18.80 8.65
CA ALA A 201 -1.49 19.78 8.48
C ALA A 201 -0.10 19.15 8.21
N SER A 202 0.13 17.92 8.66
CA SER A 202 1.37 17.17 8.42
C SER A 202 1.52 16.63 6.98
N VAL A 203 0.50 16.81 6.13
CA VAL A 203 0.54 16.39 4.72
C VAL A 203 0.83 17.59 3.83
N PRO A 204 1.98 17.66 3.16
CA PRO A 204 2.35 18.77 2.31
C PRO A 204 1.50 18.86 1.04
N THR A 205 1.40 20.04 0.45
CA THR A 205 0.67 20.27 -0.81
C THR A 205 1.44 19.74 -2.01
N SER A 206 2.72 20.07 -2.08
CA SER A 206 3.61 19.74 -3.20
C SER A 206 4.92 19.21 -2.64
N PRO A 207 4.97 17.94 -2.26
CA PRO A 207 6.16 17.36 -1.65
C PRO A 207 7.28 17.18 -2.67
N GLU A 208 8.48 17.69 -2.38
CA GLU A 208 9.67 17.53 -3.22
C GLU A 208 10.12 16.07 -3.33
N TRP A 209 9.82 15.27 -2.33
CA TRP A 209 10.12 13.83 -2.28
C TRP A 209 9.18 12.98 -3.12
N ALA A 210 8.12 13.54 -3.68
CA ALA A 210 7.15 12.77 -4.47
C ALA A 210 7.81 12.06 -5.65
N MET A 211 7.25 10.92 -6.02
CA MET A 211 7.71 10.16 -7.19
C MET A 211 7.62 11.03 -8.44
N ARG A 212 8.72 11.14 -9.16
CA ARG A 212 8.76 11.83 -10.45
C ARG A 212 7.96 11.06 -11.49
N ARG A 213 7.06 11.75 -12.18
CA ARG A 213 6.16 11.18 -13.20
C ARG A 213 6.28 11.94 -14.52
N SER A 214 7.48 12.34 -14.89
CA SER A 214 7.75 13.17 -16.07
C SER A 214 7.54 12.44 -17.41
N LEU A 215 7.52 11.10 -17.39
CA LEU A 215 7.39 10.28 -18.59
C LEU A 215 6.07 9.47 -18.60
N MET A 216 5.00 10.00 -18.02
CA MET A 216 3.69 9.34 -18.12
C MET A 216 3.10 9.54 -19.51
N SER A 217 2.54 8.47 -20.07
CA SER A 217 1.64 8.56 -21.21
C SER A 217 0.36 9.28 -20.83
N GLN A 218 -0.33 9.83 -21.83
CA GLN A 218 -1.65 10.43 -21.66
C GLN A 218 -2.67 9.37 -21.23
N SER A 219 -3.70 9.79 -20.52
CA SER A 219 -4.74 8.88 -20.00
C SER A 219 -5.89 8.73 -21.01
N TYR A 220 -5.59 8.15 -22.16
CA TYR A 220 -6.51 8.03 -23.30
C TYR A 220 -7.83 7.31 -22.99
N THR A 221 -7.85 6.43 -22.00
CA THR A 221 -9.04 5.64 -21.65
C THR A 221 -9.91 6.27 -20.56
N THR A 222 -9.39 7.28 -19.83
CA THR A 222 -10.04 7.83 -18.63
C THR A 222 -10.22 9.34 -18.66
N LYS A 223 -9.59 10.04 -19.60
CA LYS A 223 -9.69 11.49 -19.77
C LYS A 223 -9.96 11.85 -21.22
N LEU A 224 -11.18 12.29 -21.50
CA LEU A 224 -11.62 12.65 -22.85
C LEU A 224 -10.82 13.82 -23.44
N ASP A 225 -10.40 14.78 -22.61
CA ASP A 225 -9.59 15.95 -22.98
C ASP A 225 -8.16 15.56 -23.44
N GLN A 226 -7.73 14.35 -23.16
CA GLN A 226 -6.42 13.82 -23.58
C GLN A 226 -6.47 12.90 -24.80
N LEU A 227 -7.64 12.71 -25.40
CA LEU A 227 -7.77 11.95 -26.65
C LEU A 227 -7.05 12.66 -27.80
N TRP A 228 -6.51 11.87 -28.70
CA TRP A 228 -5.96 12.40 -29.96
C TRP A 228 -7.06 13.04 -30.80
N GLN A 229 -6.85 14.30 -31.18
CA GLN A 229 -7.72 14.96 -32.15
C GLN A 229 -7.24 14.61 -33.55
N VAL A 230 -8.08 13.92 -34.30
CA VAL A 230 -7.84 13.66 -35.71
C VAL A 230 -8.44 14.84 -36.52
N ARG A 231 -7.61 15.51 -37.29
CA ARG A 231 -8.08 16.49 -38.28
C ARG A 231 -8.45 15.73 -39.54
N SER A 232 -9.71 15.78 -39.93
CA SER A 232 -10.21 15.33 -41.23
C SER A 232 -9.86 16.32 -42.33
#